data_5e213a774c7e5aea53568c9656bef678
#
_entry.id   5e213a774c7e5aea53568c9656bef678
#
_cell.length_a   1.000
_cell.length_b   1.000
_cell.length_c   1.000
_cell.angle_alpha   90.00
_cell.angle_beta   90.00
_cell.angle_gamma   90.00
#
_symmetry.space_group_name_H-M   'P 1'
#
loop_
_entity.id
_entity.type
_entity.pdbx_description
1 polymer ?
#
loop_
_entity_poly.entity_id
_entity_poly.type
_entity_poly.pdbx_seq_one_letter_code
_entity_poly.pdbx_strand_id
1 'polypeptide(L)'
;LNFALFWIIFYCLLAVPIMENFGDSSVFTFLFLLLFAIIITGFIKKYKLTDKYGLDGFPKDPKRYLYFIPVWILATGNLWGGLSLSYSGLSQLWAVLSMILIAYIEEIIFRGFLFKALLTKEGVKNAIIIVGVTFGIGHIVNIFVGQANFDTLVQIIFAIAWGFILVTIFYKSKSLIPGIIGHGLINAFS
;
A
#
# COMPACT_ATOMS: atom_id res chain seq x y z
N LEU A 1 5.98 15.77 8.76
CA LEU A 1 6.54 14.47 9.11
C LEU A 1 5.76 13.82 10.26
N ASN A 2 5.59 14.49 11.41
CA ASN A 2 4.88 13.94 12.58
C ASN A 2 3.49 13.43 12.25
N PHE A 3 2.76 14.13 11.38
CA PHE A 3 1.46 13.69 10.87
C PHE A 3 1.53 12.34 10.13
N ALA A 4 2.53 12.16 9.27
CA ALA A 4 2.72 10.90 8.55
C ALA A 4 3.10 9.76 9.51
N LEU A 5 4.01 10.02 10.45
CA LEU A 5 4.39 9.04 11.47
C LEU A 5 3.21 8.65 12.36
N PHE A 6 2.34 9.60 12.72
CA PHE A 6 1.11 9.30 13.44
C PHE A 6 0.25 8.29 12.68
N TRP A 7 0.02 8.50 11.38
CA TRP A 7 -0.80 7.60 10.58
C TRP A 7 -0.17 6.23 10.39
N ILE A 8 1.16 6.13 10.26
CA ILE A 8 1.88 4.86 10.19
C ILE A 8 1.69 4.08 11.49
N ILE A 9 2.00 4.69 12.62
CA ILE A 9 1.88 4.05 13.94
C ILE A 9 0.43 3.67 14.22
N PHE A 10 -0.50 4.56 13.94
CA PHE A 10 -1.94 4.32 14.16
C PHE A 10 -2.44 3.15 13.31
N TYR A 11 -2.03 3.08 12.03
CA TYR A 11 -2.35 1.96 11.16
C TYR A 11 -1.79 0.64 11.70
N CYS A 12 -0.50 0.59 12.03
CA CYS A 12 0.13 -0.62 12.56
C CYS A 12 -0.53 -1.08 13.88
N LEU A 13 -0.78 -0.16 14.81
CA LEU A 13 -1.38 -0.48 16.11
C LEU A 13 -2.83 -1.00 16.01
N LEU A 14 -3.54 -0.67 14.95
CA LEU A 14 -4.92 -1.12 14.75
C LEU A 14 -5.01 -2.33 13.81
N ALA A 15 -4.29 -2.31 12.70
CA ALA A 15 -4.40 -3.37 11.68
C ALA A 15 -3.83 -4.70 12.20
N VAL A 16 -2.66 -4.68 12.88
CA VAL A 16 -2.04 -5.91 13.38
C VAL A 16 -2.96 -6.69 14.32
N PRO A 17 -3.50 -6.12 15.42
CA PRO A 17 -4.40 -6.87 16.30
C PRO A 17 -5.69 -7.35 15.62
N ILE A 18 -6.22 -6.59 14.66
CA ILE A 18 -7.43 -7.01 13.92
C ILE A 18 -7.11 -8.21 13.03
N MET A 19 -6.00 -8.16 12.30
CA MET A 19 -5.59 -9.29 11.44
C MET A 19 -5.18 -10.52 12.25
N GLU A 20 -4.53 -10.33 13.40
CA GLU A 20 -4.17 -11.43 14.32
C GLU A 20 -5.42 -12.15 14.87
N ASN A 21 -6.45 -11.39 15.27
CA ASN A 21 -7.63 -11.98 15.90
C ASN A 21 -8.67 -12.52 14.92
N PHE A 22 -8.82 -11.91 13.73
CA PHE A 22 -9.89 -12.22 12.78
C PHE A 22 -9.40 -12.85 11.47
N GLY A 23 -8.12 -12.69 11.14
CA GLY A 23 -7.57 -13.08 9.83
C GLY A 23 -7.93 -12.12 8.71
N ASP A 24 -7.23 -12.25 7.59
CA ASP A 24 -7.36 -11.39 6.40
C ASP A 24 -8.64 -11.67 5.59
N SER A 25 -9.16 -12.90 5.67
CA SER A 25 -10.37 -13.36 4.96
C SER A 25 -11.68 -13.10 5.72
N SER A 26 -11.60 -12.39 6.86
CA SER A 26 -12.75 -12.08 7.69
C SER A 26 -13.49 -10.83 7.21
N VAL A 27 -14.83 -10.87 7.26
CA VAL A 27 -15.67 -9.69 7.05
C VAL A 27 -15.36 -8.58 8.07
N PHE A 28 -14.95 -8.92 9.29
CA PHE A 28 -14.60 -7.93 10.32
C PHE A 28 -13.33 -7.16 9.95
N THR A 29 -12.32 -7.85 9.43
CA THR A 29 -11.09 -7.21 8.90
C THR A 29 -11.42 -6.29 7.74
N PHE A 30 -12.25 -6.76 6.80
CA PHE A 30 -12.72 -5.93 5.68
C PHE A 30 -13.46 -4.67 6.16
N LEU A 31 -14.41 -4.80 7.06
CA LEU A 31 -15.20 -3.67 7.57
C LEU A 31 -14.33 -2.66 8.33
N PHE A 32 -13.36 -3.14 9.10
CA PHE A 32 -12.39 -2.29 9.78
C PHE A 32 -11.54 -1.49 8.78
N LEU A 33 -10.96 -2.16 7.78
CA LEU A 33 -10.16 -1.51 6.75
C LEU A 33 -10.99 -0.53 5.91
N LEU A 34 -12.24 -0.88 5.61
CA LEU A 34 -13.17 0.01 4.92
C LEU A 34 -13.44 1.29 5.74
N LEU A 35 -13.70 1.14 7.03
CA LEU A 35 -13.89 2.28 7.92
C LEU A 35 -12.65 3.16 7.97
N PHE A 36 -11.47 2.55 8.07
CA PHE A 36 -10.20 3.28 8.07
C PHE A 36 -10.00 4.04 6.74
N ALA A 37 -10.27 3.40 5.60
CA ALA A 37 -10.19 4.04 4.28
C ALA A 37 -11.19 5.22 4.14
N ILE A 38 -12.40 5.08 4.70
CA ILE A 38 -13.40 6.17 4.73
C ILE A 38 -12.88 7.34 5.58
N ILE A 39 -12.31 7.09 6.76
CA ILE A 39 -11.80 8.13 7.65
C ILE A 39 -10.66 8.91 6.98
N ILE A 40 -9.66 8.20 6.45
CA ILE A 40 -8.50 8.83 5.82
C ILE A 40 -8.89 9.62 4.57
N THR A 41 -9.80 9.06 3.75
CA THR A 41 -10.33 9.73 2.55
C THR A 41 -11.19 10.94 2.92
N GLY A 42 -12.04 10.80 3.92
CA GLY A 42 -12.87 11.89 4.45
C GLY A 42 -12.02 13.05 4.96
N PHE A 43 -10.93 12.74 5.67
CA PHE A 43 -9.95 13.75 6.08
C PHE A 43 -9.35 14.48 4.87
N ILE A 44 -8.85 13.74 3.87
CA ILE A 44 -8.24 14.32 2.66
C ILE A 44 -9.24 15.22 1.93
N LYS A 45 -10.48 14.77 1.75
CA LYS A 45 -11.53 15.55 1.07
C LYS A 45 -11.95 16.78 1.87
N LYS A 46 -12.16 16.64 3.19
CA LYS A 46 -12.54 17.75 4.07
C LYS A 46 -11.57 18.92 4.00
N TYR A 47 -10.26 18.61 3.94
CA TYR A 47 -9.21 19.62 3.88
C TYR A 47 -8.75 19.95 2.45
N LYS A 48 -9.45 19.47 1.41
CA LYS A 48 -9.17 19.71 -0.02
C LYS A 48 -7.74 19.35 -0.41
N LEU A 49 -7.27 18.18 0.04
CA LEU A 49 -5.90 17.71 -0.14
C LEU A 49 -5.76 16.66 -1.26
N THR A 50 -6.81 16.41 -2.05
CA THR A 50 -6.82 15.39 -3.11
C THR A 50 -5.71 15.62 -4.15
N ASP A 51 -5.58 16.83 -4.66
CA ASP A 51 -4.52 17.23 -5.60
C ASP A 51 -3.13 17.10 -4.96
N LYS A 52 -2.97 17.60 -3.72
CA LYS A 52 -1.70 17.50 -2.98
C LYS A 52 -1.19 16.08 -2.87
N TYR A 53 -2.07 15.12 -2.66
CA TYR A 53 -1.73 13.71 -2.47
C TYR A 53 -1.94 12.85 -3.72
N GLY A 54 -2.26 13.46 -4.87
CA GLY A 54 -2.36 12.76 -6.15
C GLY A 54 -3.52 11.79 -6.25
N LEU A 55 -4.65 12.11 -5.61
CA LEU A 55 -5.90 11.33 -5.62
C LEU A 55 -6.97 11.93 -6.55
N ASP A 56 -6.64 12.96 -7.31
CA ASP A 56 -7.55 13.66 -8.22
C ASP A 56 -7.70 13.00 -9.60
N GLY A 57 -7.08 11.84 -9.80
CA GLY A 57 -7.24 11.02 -11.00
C GLY A 57 -5.93 10.47 -11.57
N PHE A 58 -6.05 9.89 -12.76
CA PHE A 58 -4.89 9.39 -13.50
C PHE A 58 -3.97 10.52 -13.99
N PRO A 59 -2.69 10.21 -14.27
CA PRO A 59 -1.77 11.18 -14.85
C PRO A 59 -2.31 11.78 -16.15
N LYS A 60 -2.22 13.10 -16.28
CA LYS A 60 -2.68 13.83 -17.50
C LYS A 60 -1.77 13.58 -18.70
N ASP A 61 -0.48 13.32 -18.46
CA ASP A 61 0.51 13.07 -19.51
C ASP A 61 0.56 11.55 -19.83
N PRO A 62 0.10 11.11 -21.02
CA PRO A 62 0.08 9.69 -21.38
C PRO A 62 1.46 9.02 -21.37
N LYS A 63 2.53 9.75 -21.66
CA LYS A 63 3.91 9.23 -21.64
C LYS A 63 4.32 8.75 -20.25
N ARG A 64 3.72 9.28 -19.21
CA ARG A 64 3.97 8.84 -17.83
C ARG A 64 3.42 7.46 -17.53
N TYR A 65 2.48 6.95 -18.32
CA TYR A 65 1.99 5.57 -18.19
C TYR A 65 3.05 4.52 -18.53
N LEU A 66 4.11 4.88 -19.24
CA LEU A 66 5.23 3.97 -19.51
C LEU A 66 5.95 3.52 -18.22
N TYR A 67 5.92 4.32 -17.16
CA TYR A 67 6.48 3.93 -15.86
C TYR A 67 5.66 2.83 -15.17
N PHE A 68 4.43 2.58 -15.61
CA PHE A 68 3.55 1.58 -15.03
C PHE A 68 3.68 0.20 -15.68
N ILE A 69 4.32 0.11 -16.85
CA ILE A 69 4.51 -1.18 -17.54
C ILE A 69 5.21 -2.21 -16.63
N PRO A 70 6.36 -1.91 -15.96
CA PRO A 70 6.97 -2.85 -15.03
C PRO A 70 6.06 -3.21 -13.86
N VAL A 71 5.25 -2.27 -13.37
CA VAL A 71 4.27 -2.51 -12.29
C VAL A 71 3.23 -3.54 -12.73
N TRP A 72 2.68 -3.40 -13.93
CA TRP A 72 1.68 -4.36 -14.46
C TRP A 72 2.28 -5.75 -14.67
N ILE A 73 3.51 -5.83 -15.21
CA ILE A 73 4.21 -7.10 -15.36
C ILE A 73 4.42 -7.77 -13.99
N LEU A 74 4.94 -7.04 -13.01
CA LEU A 74 5.17 -7.57 -11.66
C LEU A 74 3.87 -7.90 -10.93
N ALA A 75 2.82 -7.09 -11.11
CA ALA A 75 1.51 -7.32 -10.50
C ALA A 75 0.85 -8.63 -10.97
N THR A 76 1.19 -9.11 -12.16
CA THR A 76 0.69 -10.38 -12.69
C THR A 76 1.57 -11.58 -12.32
N GLY A 77 2.71 -11.36 -11.65
CA GLY A 77 3.70 -12.41 -11.36
C GLY A 77 3.13 -13.65 -10.68
N ASN A 78 2.27 -13.44 -9.68
CA ASN A 78 1.63 -14.53 -8.96
C ASN A 78 0.66 -15.36 -9.83
N LEU A 79 0.20 -14.82 -10.96
CA LEU A 79 -0.66 -15.55 -11.90
C LEU A 79 0.12 -16.48 -12.85
N TRP A 80 1.45 -16.32 -12.95
CA TRP A 80 2.26 -17.11 -13.89
C TRP A 80 2.40 -18.57 -13.47
N GLY A 81 2.21 -18.88 -12.20
CA GLY A 81 2.12 -20.25 -11.66
C GLY A 81 0.74 -20.89 -11.74
N GLY A 82 -0.27 -20.17 -12.25
CA GLY A 82 -1.67 -20.57 -12.27
C GLY A 82 -2.50 -19.86 -11.19
N LEU A 83 -3.82 -19.94 -11.31
CA LEU A 83 -4.77 -19.42 -10.32
C LEU A 83 -5.15 -20.53 -9.34
N SER A 84 -4.99 -20.24 -8.05
CA SER A 84 -5.56 -21.04 -6.96
C SER A 84 -6.30 -20.12 -5.99
N LEU A 85 -7.38 -20.63 -5.40
CA LEU A 85 -8.10 -19.90 -4.37
C LEU A 85 -7.56 -20.34 -2.99
N SER A 86 -7.15 -19.38 -2.18
CA SER A 86 -6.67 -19.64 -0.82
C SER A 86 -7.82 -19.90 0.16
N TYR A 87 -9.00 -19.38 -0.16
CA TYR A 87 -10.22 -19.48 0.66
C TYR A 87 -11.41 -19.93 -0.17
N SER A 88 -12.48 -20.40 0.50
CA SER A 88 -13.74 -20.78 -0.14
C SER A 88 -14.83 -19.73 0.02
N GLY A 89 -15.70 -19.63 -0.99
CA GLY A 89 -16.91 -18.81 -0.92
C GLY A 89 -16.64 -17.33 -0.65
N LEU A 90 -17.41 -16.75 0.28
CA LEU A 90 -17.34 -15.33 0.62
C LEU A 90 -16.02 -14.94 1.31
N SER A 91 -15.33 -15.87 1.96
CA SER A 91 -14.04 -15.59 2.57
C SER A 91 -12.98 -15.16 1.56
N GLN A 92 -13.00 -15.74 0.36
CA GLN A 92 -12.12 -15.31 -0.74
C GLN A 92 -12.43 -13.87 -1.16
N LEU A 93 -13.71 -13.51 -1.23
CA LEU A 93 -14.12 -12.14 -1.57
C LEU A 93 -13.62 -11.14 -0.52
N TRP A 94 -13.79 -11.45 0.78
CA TRP A 94 -13.33 -10.58 1.87
C TRP A 94 -11.82 -10.44 1.88
N ALA A 95 -11.07 -11.51 1.63
CA ALA A 95 -9.61 -11.46 1.52
C ALA A 95 -9.18 -10.51 0.39
N VAL A 96 -9.69 -10.69 -0.82
CA VAL A 96 -9.36 -9.83 -1.98
C VAL A 96 -9.70 -8.35 -1.71
N LEU A 97 -10.88 -8.08 -1.17
CA LEU A 97 -11.30 -6.70 -0.87
C LEU A 97 -10.44 -6.08 0.24
N SER A 98 -10.07 -6.86 1.27
CA SER A 98 -9.16 -6.43 2.34
C SER A 98 -7.78 -6.08 1.78
N MET A 99 -7.23 -6.91 0.90
CA MET A 99 -5.92 -6.68 0.26
C MET A 99 -5.90 -5.41 -0.60
N ILE A 100 -6.98 -5.12 -1.31
CA ILE A 100 -7.14 -3.87 -2.07
C ILE A 100 -7.21 -2.66 -1.14
N LEU A 101 -7.93 -2.76 -0.02
CA LEU A 101 -8.03 -1.67 0.96
C LEU A 101 -6.70 -1.42 1.68
N ILE A 102 -5.94 -2.48 2.03
CA ILE A 102 -4.58 -2.37 2.58
C ILE A 102 -3.71 -1.56 1.62
N ALA A 103 -3.66 -1.94 0.34
CA ALA A 103 -2.88 -1.22 -0.66
C ALA A 103 -3.31 0.26 -0.77
N TYR A 104 -4.60 0.54 -0.77
CA TYR A 104 -5.12 1.90 -0.80
C TYR A 104 -4.65 2.74 0.38
N ILE A 105 -4.78 2.21 1.59
CA ILE A 105 -4.39 2.87 2.84
C ILE A 105 -2.89 3.12 2.86
N GLU A 106 -2.10 2.10 2.54
CA GLU A 106 -0.64 2.17 2.57
C GLU A 106 -0.08 3.14 1.52
N GLU A 107 -0.65 3.19 0.30
CA GLU A 107 -0.23 4.17 -0.70
C GLU A 107 -0.50 5.60 -0.23
N ILE A 108 -1.63 5.87 0.41
CA ILE A 108 -1.91 7.19 0.97
C ILE A 108 -0.92 7.55 2.09
N ILE A 109 -0.66 6.62 3.01
CA ILE A 109 0.20 6.87 4.16
C ILE A 109 1.66 7.05 3.71
N PHE A 110 2.20 6.12 2.91
CA PHE A 110 3.61 6.13 2.56
C PHE A 110 3.93 7.10 1.42
N ARG A 111 3.16 7.10 0.33
CA ARG A 111 3.44 7.95 -0.85
C ARG A 111 2.75 9.30 -0.74
N GLY A 112 1.52 9.32 -0.23
CA GLY A 112 0.80 10.57 0.03
C GLY A 112 1.43 11.36 1.18
N PHE A 113 1.40 10.83 2.41
CA PHE A 113 1.78 11.60 3.59
C PHE A 113 3.30 11.62 3.82
N LEU A 114 3.94 10.44 3.94
CA LEU A 114 5.35 10.35 4.32
C LEU A 114 6.26 10.91 3.22
N PHE A 115 6.11 10.47 1.98
CA PHE A 115 6.95 10.94 0.88
C PHE A 115 6.81 12.45 0.66
N LYS A 116 5.58 12.99 0.64
CA LYS A 116 5.38 14.44 0.47
C LYS A 116 5.99 15.25 1.62
N ALA A 117 5.96 14.72 2.85
CA ALA A 117 6.57 15.38 4.00
C ALA A 117 8.10 15.36 3.94
N LEU A 118 8.70 14.27 3.45
CA LEU A 118 10.15 14.13 3.32
C LEU A 118 10.69 14.87 2.10
N LEU A 119 9.94 14.90 0.99
CA LEU A 119 10.34 15.56 -0.24
C LEU A 119 10.77 17.03 -0.03
N THR A 120 10.06 17.74 0.83
CA THR A 120 10.35 19.14 1.15
C THR A 120 11.52 19.34 2.12
N LYS A 121 11.85 18.34 2.93
CA LYS A 121 12.91 18.41 3.94
C LYS A 121 14.24 17.83 3.47
N GLU A 122 14.17 16.66 2.86
CA GLU A 122 15.34 15.81 2.60
C GLU A 122 15.71 15.76 1.11
N GLY A 123 14.91 16.37 0.25
CA GLY A 123 15.06 16.27 -1.21
C GLY A 123 14.63 14.91 -1.77
N VAL A 124 14.62 14.83 -3.11
CA VAL A 124 14.01 13.69 -3.83
C VAL A 124 14.69 12.37 -3.53
N LYS A 125 16.02 12.32 -3.61
CA LYS A 125 16.80 11.09 -3.44
C LYS A 125 16.58 10.47 -2.06
N ASN A 126 16.77 11.27 -1.02
CA ASN A 126 16.65 10.80 0.36
C ASN A 126 15.20 10.43 0.69
N ALA A 127 14.22 11.22 0.22
CA ALA A 127 12.81 10.92 0.40
C ALA A 127 12.43 9.55 -0.21
N ILE A 128 12.90 9.25 -1.43
CA ILE A 128 12.67 7.94 -2.08
C ILE A 128 13.29 6.81 -1.25
N ILE A 129 14.55 6.98 -0.81
CA ILE A 129 15.25 5.96 -0.03
C ILE A 129 14.53 5.70 1.29
N ILE A 130 14.23 6.75 2.05
CA ILE A 130 13.60 6.63 3.37
C ILE A 130 12.23 5.96 3.23
N VAL A 131 11.40 6.40 2.27
CA VAL A 131 10.05 5.83 2.09
C VAL A 131 10.10 4.37 1.65
N GLY A 132 10.96 4.02 0.69
CA GLY A 132 11.09 2.64 0.22
C GLY A 132 11.55 1.70 1.32
N VAL A 133 12.59 2.09 2.06
CA VAL A 133 13.12 1.29 3.18
C VAL A 133 12.11 1.20 4.33
N THR A 134 11.49 2.32 4.73
CA THR A 134 10.49 2.32 5.82
C THR A 134 9.29 1.47 5.47
N PHE A 135 8.82 1.52 4.21
CA PHE A 135 7.72 0.69 3.74
C PHE A 135 8.04 -0.81 3.88
N GLY A 136 9.21 -1.24 3.40
CA GLY A 136 9.58 -2.65 3.51
C GLY A 136 9.81 -3.10 4.96
N ILE A 137 10.52 -2.32 5.78
CA ILE A 137 10.75 -2.64 7.19
C ILE A 137 9.42 -2.71 7.96
N GLY A 138 8.41 -1.94 7.56
CA GLY A 138 7.07 -2.00 8.14
C GLY A 138 6.47 -3.41 8.16
N HIS A 139 6.82 -4.28 7.21
CA HIS A 139 6.35 -5.67 7.15
C HIS A 139 6.90 -6.58 8.26
N ILE A 140 7.86 -6.10 9.07
CA ILE A 140 8.33 -6.84 10.25
C ILE A 140 7.18 -7.17 11.22
N VAL A 141 6.11 -6.37 11.19
CA VAL A 141 4.92 -6.61 12.02
C VAL A 141 4.21 -7.93 11.70
N ASN A 142 4.44 -8.50 10.51
CA ASN A 142 3.84 -9.76 10.10
C ASN A 142 4.33 -10.97 10.92
N ILE A 143 5.48 -10.84 11.59
CA ILE A 143 5.94 -11.83 12.57
C ILE A 143 4.93 -11.94 13.72
N PHE A 144 4.34 -10.83 14.14
CA PHE A 144 3.37 -10.82 15.24
C PHE A 144 1.99 -11.41 14.87
N VAL A 145 1.70 -11.51 13.57
CA VAL A 145 0.49 -12.21 13.07
C VAL A 145 0.79 -13.64 12.59
N GLY A 146 1.93 -14.20 13.01
CA GLY A 146 2.24 -15.62 12.82
C GLY A 146 2.99 -15.97 11.54
N GLN A 147 3.43 -14.99 10.74
CA GLN A 147 4.25 -15.29 9.56
C GLN A 147 5.65 -15.77 9.96
N ALA A 148 6.16 -16.79 9.29
CA ALA A 148 7.50 -17.32 9.54
C ALA A 148 8.60 -16.25 9.31
N ASN A 149 9.65 -16.26 10.12
CA ASN A 149 10.72 -15.27 10.08
C ASN A 149 11.40 -15.17 8.70
N PHE A 150 11.61 -16.31 8.03
CA PHE A 150 12.23 -16.35 6.72
C PHE A 150 11.31 -15.70 5.66
N ASP A 151 10.03 -16.05 5.67
CA ASP A 151 9.05 -15.49 4.73
C ASP A 151 8.90 -13.98 4.93
N THR A 152 8.91 -13.53 6.20
CA THR A 152 8.89 -12.10 6.54
C THR A 152 10.14 -11.39 6.01
N LEU A 153 11.32 -12.01 6.13
CA LEU A 153 12.56 -11.42 5.58
C LEU A 153 12.48 -11.28 4.06
N VAL A 154 12.03 -12.31 3.37
CA VAL A 154 11.84 -12.28 1.90
C VAL A 154 10.83 -11.18 1.53
N GLN A 155 9.72 -11.09 2.26
CA GLN A 155 8.72 -10.05 2.06
C GLN A 155 9.28 -8.64 2.27
N ILE A 156 10.08 -8.42 3.32
CA ILE A 156 10.73 -7.13 3.58
C ILE A 156 11.61 -6.71 2.38
N ILE A 157 12.46 -7.62 1.87
CA ILE A 157 13.33 -7.34 0.73
C ILE A 157 12.50 -6.99 -0.51
N PHE A 158 11.47 -7.80 -0.80
CA PHE A 158 10.55 -7.54 -1.91
C PHE A 158 9.83 -6.20 -1.74
N ALA A 159 9.30 -5.92 -0.55
CA ALA A 159 8.57 -4.70 -0.26
C ALA A 159 9.45 -3.44 -0.30
N ILE A 160 10.74 -3.53 0.06
CA ILE A 160 11.70 -2.43 -0.16
C ILE A 160 11.83 -2.13 -1.66
N ALA A 161 12.07 -3.16 -2.48
CA ALA A 161 12.20 -3.01 -3.93
C ALA A 161 10.91 -2.45 -4.56
N TRP A 162 9.77 -3.00 -4.17
CA TRP A 162 8.45 -2.54 -4.58
C TRP A 162 8.19 -1.10 -4.12
N GLY A 163 8.59 -0.78 -2.89
CA GLY A 163 8.55 0.56 -2.32
C GLY A 163 9.27 1.60 -3.16
N PHE A 164 10.47 1.27 -3.65
CA PHE A 164 11.22 2.15 -4.56
C PHE A 164 10.53 2.36 -5.90
N ILE A 165 9.95 1.30 -6.47
CA ILE A 165 9.20 1.39 -7.73
C ILE A 165 8.00 2.33 -7.54
N LEU A 166 7.15 2.08 -6.56
CA LEU A 166 5.91 2.82 -6.36
C LEU A 166 6.15 4.30 -6.01
N VAL A 167 7.13 4.60 -5.13
CA VAL A 167 7.45 5.99 -4.81
C VAL A 167 8.02 6.75 -6.01
N THR A 168 8.82 6.07 -6.85
CA THR A 168 9.37 6.66 -8.08
C THR A 168 8.25 6.94 -9.09
N ILE A 169 7.34 5.99 -9.28
CA ILE A 169 6.16 6.17 -10.14
C ILE A 169 5.33 7.36 -9.65
N PHE A 170 5.02 7.42 -8.37
CA PHE A 170 4.28 8.55 -7.79
C PHE A 170 5.00 9.88 -7.98
N TYR A 171 6.31 9.93 -7.72
CA TYR A 171 7.11 11.14 -7.95
C TYR A 171 7.04 11.63 -9.39
N LYS A 172 7.10 10.73 -10.37
CA LYS A 172 7.06 11.03 -11.79
C LYS A 172 5.66 11.35 -12.30
N SER A 173 4.67 10.54 -11.92
CA SER A 173 3.29 10.64 -12.42
C SER A 173 2.45 11.69 -11.70
N LYS A 174 2.79 12.03 -10.47
CA LYS A 174 2.03 12.88 -9.55
C LYS A 174 0.65 12.32 -9.19
N SER A 175 0.37 11.06 -9.51
CA SER A 175 -0.88 10.37 -9.20
C SER A 175 -0.60 9.11 -8.38
N LEU A 176 -1.41 8.87 -7.34
CA LEU A 176 -1.40 7.64 -6.54
C LEU A 176 -2.19 6.52 -7.22
N ILE A 177 -3.12 6.83 -8.10
CA ILE A 177 -4.08 5.86 -8.65
C ILE A 177 -3.40 4.65 -9.30
N PRO A 178 -2.39 4.81 -10.19
CA PRO A 178 -1.71 3.63 -10.76
C PRO A 178 -0.96 2.81 -9.72
N GLY A 179 -0.35 3.45 -8.71
CA GLY A 179 0.29 2.75 -7.59
C GLY A 179 -0.70 1.94 -6.77
N ILE A 180 -1.85 2.53 -6.41
CA ILE A 180 -2.94 1.85 -5.68
C ILE A 180 -3.43 0.62 -6.46
N ILE A 181 -3.65 0.75 -7.77
CA ILE A 181 -4.11 -0.37 -8.60
C ILE A 181 -3.04 -1.47 -8.66
N GLY A 182 -1.78 -1.12 -8.99
CA GLY A 182 -0.70 -2.11 -9.09
C GLY A 182 -0.43 -2.82 -7.77
N HIS A 183 -0.39 -2.08 -6.66
CA HIS A 183 -0.20 -2.63 -5.33
C HIS A 183 -1.39 -3.52 -4.91
N GLY A 184 -2.63 -3.05 -5.16
CA GLY A 184 -3.83 -3.84 -4.88
C GLY A 184 -3.89 -5.14 -5.66
N LEU A 185 -3.45 -5.16 -6.93
CA LEU A 185 -3.37 -6.39 -7.72
C LEU A 185 -2.33 -7.36 -7.18
N ILE A 186 -1.12 -6.90 -6.83
CA ILE A 186 -0.10 -7.75 -6.22
C ILE A 186 -0.63 -8.40 -4.94
N ASN A 187 -1.21 -7.61 -4.05
CA ASN A 187 -1.74 -8.10 -2.79
C ASN A 187 -2.92 -9.06 -3.00
N ALA A 188 -3.81 -8.77 -3.96
CA ALA A 188 -5.00 -9.60 -4.22
C ALA A 188 -4.66 -10.96 -4.87
N PHE A 189 -3.49 -11.07 -5.51
CA PHE A 189 -3.02 -12.30 -6.16
C PHE A 189 -1.92 -13.04 -5.38
N SER A 190 -1.57 -12.56 -4.17
CA SER A 190 -0.55 -13.18 -3.30
C SER A 190 -1.09 -14.36 -2.49
#